data_5e153f98f8ad5661789f4e17218314fd
#
_entry.id   5e153f98f8ad5661789f4e17218314fd
#
_cell.length_a   1.000
_cell.length_b   1.000
_cell.length_c   1.000
_cell.angle_alpha   90.00
_cell.angle_beta   90.00
_cell.angle_gamma   90.00
#
_symmetry.space_group_name_H-M   'P 1'
#
loop_
_entity.id
_entity.type
_entity.pdbx_description
1 polymer ?
#
loop_
_entity_poly.entity_id
_entity_poly.type
_entity_poly.pdbx_seq_one_letter_code
_entity_poly.pdbx_strand_id
1 'polypeptide(L)'
;MTCLENVSLPLHLRGWPRKEIDARSRELLTLVQLGARLDHLPDELSGGERQRVAIARALSVYPPVLLADEPTGNLDTVTGFEILKLIHDLHQRLGATVLMVTHDAAVAESCERTIHIRDGRIHEDLRR
;
A
#
# COMPACT_ATOMS: atom_id res chain seq x y z
N MET A 1 1.73 -6.24 -17.61
CA MET A 1 2.89 -5.67 -16.88
C MET A 1 3.28 -6.59 -15.74
N THR A 2 4.57 -6.86 -15.61
CA THR A 2 5.14 -7.60 -14.47
C THR A 2 5.07 -6.80 -13.16
N CYS A 3 5.42 -7.41 -12.03
CA CYS A 3 5.56 -6.69 -10.76
C CYS A 3 6.52 -5.50 -10.88
N LEU A 4 7.69 -5.73 -11.48
CA LEU A 4 8.70 -4.69 -11.66
C LEU A 4 8.19 -3.53 -12.52
N GLU A 5 7.55 -3.83 -13.64
CA GLU A 5 6.95 -2.83 -14.53
C GLU A 5 5.85 -2.02 -13.85
N ASN A 6 5.00 -2.67 -13.05
CA ASN A 6 3.95 -1.98 -12.27
C ASN A 6 4.53 -0.95 -11.31
N VAL A 7 5.54 -1.34 -10.52
CA VAL A 7 6.15 -0.46 -9.53
C VAL A 7 6.95 0.65 -10.18
N SER A 8 7.58 0.38 -11.33
CA SER A 8 8.38 1.37 -12.07
C SER A 8 7.54 2.39 -12.86
N LEU A 9 6.30 2.08 -13.20
CA LEU A 9 5.46 2.93 -14.06
C LEU A 9 5.34 4.39 -13.57
N PRO A 10 5.02 4.68 -12.29
CA PRO A 10 4.94 6.07 -11.85
C PRO A 10 6.26 6.84 -11.98
N LEU A 11 7.39 6.16 -11.81
CA LEU A 11 8.72 6.76 -11.95
C LEU A 11 9.04 7.09 -13.41
N HIS A 12 8.68 6.19 -14.34
CA HIS A 12 8.77 6.48 -15.78
C HIS A 12 7.95 7.70 -16.19
N LEU A 13 6.72 7.80 -15.70
CA LEU A 13 5.83 8.92 -15.98
C LEU A 13 6.36 10.25 -15.42
N ARG A 14 7.16 10.21 -14.37
CA ARG A 14 7.85 11.40 -13.80
C ARG A 14 9.20 11.69 -14.45
N GLY A 15 9.63 10.91 -15.44
CA GLY A 15 10.86 11.14 -16.18
C GLY A 15 12.14 10.83 -15.39
N TRP A 16 12.10 9.93 -14.43
CA TRP A 16 13.27 9.53 -13.66
C TRP A 16 14.31 8.83 -14.55
N PRO A 17 15.62 8.93 -14.24
CA PRO A 17 16.66 8.19 -14.93
C PRO A 17 16.46 6.67 -14.80
N ARG A 18 16.66 5.94 -15.90
CA ARG A 18 16.40 4.48 -15.95
C ARG A 18 17.11 3.69 -14.84
N LYS A 19 18.33 4.06 -14.50
CA LYS A 19 19.11 3.42 -13.43
C LYS A 19 18.44 3.58 -12.05
N GLU A 20 17.92 4.76 -11.77
CA GLU A 20 17.23 5.07 -10.51
C GLU A 20 15.88 4.38 -10.43
N ILE A 21 15.17 4.28 -11.56
CA ILE A 21 13.91 3.55 -11.65
C ILE A 21 14.11 2.07 -11.29
N ASP A 22 15.08 1.41 -11.91
CA ASP A 22 15.36 0.00 -11.65
C ASP A 22 15.74 -0.24 -10.18
N ALA A 23 16.65 0.55 -9.65
CA ALA A 23 17.11 0.45 -8.26
C ALA A 23 15.95 0.65 -7.27
N ARG A 24 15.15 1.70 -7.46
CA ARG A 24 14.01 2.03 -6.57
C ARG A 24 12.91 0.98 -6.63
N SER A 25 12.58 0.49 -7.82
CA SER A 25 11.53 -0.51 -7.99
C SER A 25 11.89 -1.85 -7.35
N ARG A 26 13.16 -2.28 -7.48
CA ARG A 26 13.66 -3.49 -6.84
C ARG A 26 13.71 -3.36 -5.32
N GLU A 27 14.15 -2.22 -4.80
CA GLU A 27 14.14 -1.91 -3.37
C GLU A 27 12.73 -2.03 -2.78
N LEU A 28 11.72 -1.43 -3.42
CA LEU A 28 10.35 -1.47 -2.96
C LEU A 28 9.74 -2.87 -3.00
N LEU A 29 9.97 -3.63 -4.08
CA LEU A 29 9.51 -5.01 -4.18
C LEU A 29 10.15 -5.90 -3.12
N THR A 30 11.41 -5.69 -2.80
CA THR A 30 12.08 -6.37 -1.69
C THR A 30 11.45 -5.98 -0.34
N LEU A 31 11.15 -4.69 -0.15
CA LEU A 31 10.54 -4.16 1.07
C LEU A 31 9.16 -4.77 1.34
N VAL A 32 8.37 -5.01 0.29
CA VAL A 32 7.06 -5.69 0.40
C VAL A 32 7.15 -7.22 0.26
N GLN A 33 8.37 -7.79 0.34
CA GLN A 33 8.64 -9.25 0.31
C GLN A 33 8.31 -9.92 -1.03
N LEU A 34 8.47 -9.20 -2.14
CA LEU A 34 8.27 -9.69 -3.50
C LEU A 34 9.54 -9.66 -4.36
N GLY A 35 10.72 -9.61 -3.73
CA GLY A 35 12.01 -9.60 -4.44
C GLY A 35 12.26 -10.81 -5.35
N ALA A 36 11.63 -11.96 -5.07
CA ALA A 36 11.68 -13.17 -5.90
C ALA A 36 10.59 -13.22 -6.99
N ARG A 37 9.69 -12.21 -7.07
CA ARG A 37 8.52 -12.16 -7.95
C ARG A 37 8.57 -11.07 -9.01
N LEU A 38 9.74 -10.49 -9.27
CA LEU A 38 9.92 -9.30 -10.13
C LEU A 38 9.28 -9.44 -11.52
N ASP A 39 9.45 -10.61 -12.14
CA ASP A 39 8.98 -10.91 -13.50
C ASP A 39 7.60 -11.58 -13.53
N HIS A 40 6.94 -11.76 -12.39
CA HIS A 40 5.62 -12.36 -12.32
C HIS A 40 4.55 -11.39 -12.83
N LEU A 41 3.54 -11.97 -13.51
CA LEU A 41 2.33 -11.26 -13.93
C LEU A 41 1.27 -11.31 -12.84
N PRO A 42 0.27 -10.41 -12.83
CA PRO A 42 -0.79 -10.40 -11.83
C PRO A 42 -1.52 -11.73 -11.65
N ASP A 43 -1.72 -12.47 -12.74
CA ASP A 43 -2.42 -13.77 -12.72
C ASP A 43 -1.61 -14.88 -12.03
N GLU A 44 -0.31 -14.67 -11.86
CA GLU A 44 0.62 -15.57 -11.17
C GLU A 44 0.76 -15.26 -9.67
N LEU A 45 0.03 -14.24 -9.18
CA LEU A 45 0.11 -13.74 -7.82
C LEU A 45 -1.16 -14.04 -7.02
N SER A 46 -1.01 -14.28 -5.72
CA SER A 46 -2.12 -14.30 -4.78
C SER A 46 -2.75 -12.91 -4.63
N GLY A 47 -3.95 -12.82 -4.03
CA GLY A 47 -4.59 -11.54 -3.72
C GLY A 47 -3.72 -10.64 -2.85
N GLY A 48 -3.11 -11.20 -1.81
CA GLY A 48 -2.19 -10.49 -0.92
C GLY A 48 -0.93 -10.00 -1.63
N GLU A 49 -0.35 -10.82 -2.51
CA GLU A 49 0.81 -10.42 -3.32
C GLU A 49 0.46 -9.29 -4.29
N ARG A 50 -0.70 -9.34 -4.96
CA ARG A 50 -1.18 -8.22 -5.79
C ARG A 50 -1.34 -6.94 -4.99
N GLN A 51 -1.87 -7.03 -3.77
CA GLN A 51 -2.00 -5.87 -2.89
C GLN A 51 -0.63 -5.30 -2.48
N ARG A 52 0.36 -6.15 -2.21
CA ARG A 52 1.74 -5.74 -1.95
C ARG A 52 2.37 -5.00 -3.14
N VAL A 53 2.13 -5.45 -4.37
CA VAL A 53 2.57 -4.73 -5.59
C VAL A 53 1.91 -3.36 -5.68
N ALA A 54 0.60 -3.25 -5.41
CA ALA A 54 -0.12 -1.98 -5.42
C ALA A 54 0.43 -0.99 -4.39
N ILE A 55 0.75 -1.45 -3.18
CA ILE A 55 1.39 -0.65 -2.13
C ILE A 55 2.78 -0.17 -2.58
N ALA A 56 3.62 -1.08 -3.09
CA ALA A 56 4.95 -0.72 -3.58
C ALA A 56 4.88 0.32 -4.72
N ARG A 57 3.95 0.15 -5.66
CA ARG A 57 3.73 1.10 -6.74
C ARG A 57 3.32 2.48 -6.21
N ALA A 58 2.40 2.53 -5.26
CA ALA A 58 1.96 3.80 -4.66
C ALA A 58 3.11 4.54 -3.95
N LEU A 59 4.03 3.80 -3.34
CA LEU A 59 5.18 4.36 -2.61
C LEU A 59 6.38 4.73 -3.50
N SER A 60 6.36 4.35 -4.78
CA SER A 60 7.51 4.51 -5.67
C SER A 60 7.99 5.96 -5.81
N VAL A 61 7.07 6.91 -5.81
CA VAL A 61 7.32 8.34 -6.01
C VAL A 61 7.53 9.15 -4.72
N TYR A 62 7.78 8.50 -3.60
CA TYR A 62 7.92 9.13 -2.27
C TYR A 62 6.72 10.02 -1.89
N PRO A 63 5.49 9.51 -1.90
CA PRO A 63 4.34 10.33 -1.59
C PRO A 63 4.34 10.74 -0.11
N PRO A 64 3.96 11.98 0.23
CA PRO A 64 3.79 12.39 1.63
C PRO A 64 2.53 11.79 2.25
N VAL A 65 1.55 11.40 1.43
CA VAL A 65 0.29 10.78 1.84
C VAL A 65 0.01 9.55 1.00
N LEU A 66 -0.28 8.43 1.66
CA LEU A 66 -0.77 7.20 1.04
C LEU A 66 -2.27 7.09 1.28
N LEU A 67 -3.05 6.99 0.20
CA LEU A 67 -4.48 6.77 0.25
C LEU A 67 -4.76 5.27 0.05
N ALA A 68 -5.47 4.66 0.99
CA ALA A 68 -5.85 3.25 0.94
C ALA A 68 -7.37 3.13 1.08
N ASP A 69 -8.03 2.73 0.00
CA ASP A 69 -9.48 2.50 -0.02
C ASP A 69 -9.74 0.99 0.11
N GLU A 70 -10.32 0.59 1.24
CA GLU A 70 -10.62 -0.82 1.59
C GLU A 70 -9.42 -1.76 1.32
N PRO A 71 -8.23 -1.51 1.88
CA PRO A 71 -7.01 -2.22 1.48
C PRO A 71 -7.01 -3.72 1.75
N THR A 72 -7.96 -4.22 2.54
CA THR A 72 -8.12 -5.63 2.90
C THR A 72 -9.48 -6.22 2.50
N GLY A 73 -10.31 -5.46 1.80
CA GLY A 73 -11.71 -5.81 1.54
C GLY A 73 -11.93 -7.11 0.76
N ASN A 74 -10.98 -7.51 -0.08
CA ASN A 74 -11.05 -8.72 -0.91
C ASN A 74 -10.10 -9.85 -0.44
N LEU A 75 -9.57 -9.74 0.78
CA LEU A 75 -8.61 -10.68 1.34
C LEU A 75 -9.22 -11.49 2.48
N ASP A 76 -8.73 -12.71 2.68
CA ASP A 76 -9.02 -13.48 3.89
C ASP A 76 -8.44 -12.76 5.13
N THR A 77 -8.93 -13.11 6.31
CA THR A 77 -8.60 -12.41 7.56
C THR A 77 -7.10 -12.41 7.86
N VAL A 78 -6.42 -13.54 7.66
CA VAL A 78 -4.97 -13.67 7.93
C VAL A 78 -4.17 -12.79 6.98
N THR A 79 -4.42 -12.90 5.68
CA THR A 79 -3.75 -12.08 4.66
C THR A 79 -4.05 -10.60 4.83
N GLY A 80 -5.31 -10.26 5.16
CA GLY A 80 -5.71 -8.88 5.47
C GLY A 80 -4.92 -8.30 6.63
N PHE A 81 -4.76 -9.06 7.72
CA PHE A 81 -3.96 -8.64 8.86
C PHE A 81 -2.48 -8.39 8.49
N GLU A 82 -1.90 -9.25 7.66
CA GLU A 82 -0.53 -9.08 7.17
C GLU A 82 -0.37 -7.79 6.33
N ILE A 83 -1.35 -7.46 5.50
CA ILE A 83 -1.35 -6.22 4.72
C ILE A 83 -1.45 -5.00 5.62
N LEU A 84 -2.32 -5.00 6.64
CA LEU A 84 -2.42 -3.90 7.60
C LEU A 84 -1.12 -3.70 8.37
N LYS A 85 -0.50 -4.79 8.82
CA LYS A 85 0.81 -4.75 9.47
C LYS A 85 1.88 -4.16 8.54
N LEU A 86 1.90 -4.57 7.27
CA LEU A 86 2.82 -4.03 6.28
C LEU A 86 2.62 -2.51 6.10
N ILE A 87 1.38 -2.04 5.97
CA ILE A 87 1.08 -0.61 5.84
C ILE A 87 1.56 0.16 7.08
N HIS A 88 1.32 -0.37 8.28
CA HIS A 88 1.79 0.22 9.52
C HIS A 88 3.33 0.31 9.59
N ASP A 89 4.03 -0.79 9.27
CA ASP A 89 5.49 -0.83 9.27
C ASP A 89 6.09 0.16 8.25
N LEU A 90 5.48 0.28 7.08
CA LEU A 90 5.90 1.24 6.05
C LEU A 90 5.64 2.68 6.47
N HIS A 91 4.51 2.96 7.12
CA HIS A 91 4.22 4.27 7.71
C HIS A 91 5.32 4.68 8.71
N GLN A 92 5.68 3.78 9.63
CA GLN A 92 6.72 4.04 10.62
C GLN A 92 8.11 4.26 9.99
N ARG A 93 8.45 3.49 8.95
CA ARG A 93 9.77 3.57 8.30
C ARG A 93 9.92 4.75 7.36
N LEU A 94 8.87 5.08 6.59
CA LEU A 94 8.95 6.06 5.51
C LEU A 94 8.39 7.43 5.90
N GLY A 95 7.69 7.52 7.04
CA GLY A 95 7.12 8.77 7.54
C GLY A 95 5.95 9.31 6.70
N ALA A 96 5.43 8.54 5.74
CA ALA A 96 4.25 8.95 4.97
C ALA A 96 2.99 8.88 5.83
N THR A 97 2.12 9.86 5.72
CA THR A 97 0.79 9.80 6.34
C THR A 97 -0.07 8.79 5.60
N VAL A 98 -0.72 7.89 6.33
CA VAL A 98 -1.66 6.93 5.73
C VAL A 98 -3.09 7.36 6.04
N LEU A 99 -3.87 7.59 4.99
CA LEU A 99 -5.32 7.80 5.09
C LEU A 99 -6.03 6.55 4.55
N MET A 100 -6.72 5.86 5.44
CA MET A 100 -7.38 4.59 5.12
C MET A 100 -8.89 4.77 5.19
N VAL A 101 -9.61 4.33 4.16
CA VAL A 101 -11.06 4.24 4.14
C VAL A 101 -11.45 2.78 4.35
N THR A 102 -12.31 2.52 5.33
CA THR A 102 -12.79 1.17 5.63
C THR A 102 -14.15 1.19 6.30
N HIS A 103 -14.91 0.13 6.13
CA HIS A 103 -16.13 -0.15 6.91
C HIS A 103 -15.87 -1.20 8.01
N ASP A 104 -14.67 -1.72 8.12
CA ASP A 104 -14.27 -2.70 9.14
C ASP A 104 -13.85 -1.98 10.43
N ALA A 105 -14.62 -2.20 11.50
CA ALA A 105 -14.37 -1.58 12.81
C ALA A 105 -13.01 -1.98 13.40
N ALA A 106 -12.57 -3.22 13.21
CA ALA A 106 -11.28 -3.69 13.74
C ALA A 106 -10.11 -2.97 13.04
N VAL A 107 -10.21 -2.74 11.72
CA VAL A 107 -9.25 -1.95 10.97
C VAL A 107 -9.21 -0.51 11.47
N ALA A 108 -10.38 0.12 11.63
CA ALA A 108 -10.49 1.49 12.14
C ALA A 108 -9.90 1.63 13.56
N GLU A 109 -10.13 0.66 14.43
CA GLU A 109 -9.58 0.64 15.79
C GLU A 109 -8.07 0.48 15.86
N SER A 110 -7.43 -0.08 14.83
CA SER A 110 -5.97 -0.20 14.74
C SER A 110 -5.27 1.11 14.40
N CYS A 111 -6.00 2.14 13.99
CA CYS A 111 -5.45 3.44 13.59
C CYS A 111 -5.31 4.40 14.79
N GLU A 112 -4.32 5.29 14.75
CA GLU A 112 -4.09 6.33 15.77
C GLU A 112 -5.24 7.35 15.84
N ARG A 113 -5.92 7.58 14.71
CA ARG A 113 -7.07 8.47 14.60
C ARG A 113 -8.13 7.84 13.72
N THR A 114 -9.37 7.88 14.18
CA THR A 114 -10.53 7.37 13.44
C THR A 114 -11.56 8.47 13.31
N ILE A 115 -12.00 8.72 12.07
CA ILE A 115 -13.08 9.68 11.77
C ILE A 115 -14.27 8.89 11.26
N HIS A 116 -15.38 8.92 12.00
CA HIS A 116 -16.64 8.31 11.58
C HIS A 116 -17.46 9.29 10.75
N ILE A 117 -17.81 8.89 9.53
CA ILE A 117 -18.61 9.67 8.60
C ILE A 117 -19.96 9.00 8.43
N ARG A 118 -21.05 9.76 8.57
CA ARG A 118 -22.41 9.32 8.31
C ARG A 118 -23.16 10.43 7.55
N ASP A 119 -23.86 10.05 6.48
CA ASP A 119 -24.64 10.98 5.64
C ASP A 119 -23.83 12.20 5.16
N GLY A 120 -22.55 11.98 4.79
CA GLY A 120 -21.65 13.02 4.32
C GLY A 120 -21.18 14.01 5.39
N ARG A 121 -21.36 13.69 6.67
CA ARG A 121 -20.94 14.53 7.81
C ARG A 121 -20.06 13.75 8.76
N ILE A 122 -19.13 14.45 9.41
CA ILE A 122 -18.33 13.90 10.50
C ILE A 122 -19.27 13.71 11.70
N HIS A 123 -19.39 12.46 12.15
CA HIS A 123 -20.18 12.07 13.31
C HIS A 123 -19.31 12.00 14.57
N GLU A 124 -18.09 11.53 14.43
CA GLU A 124 -17.16 11.34 15.53
C GLU A 124 -15.71 11.43 15.04
N ASP A 125 -14.80 11.93 15.87
CA ASP A 125 -13.36 12.03 15.62
C ASP A 125 -12.62 11.55 16.88
N LEU A 126 -12.08 10.35 16.83
CA LEU A 126 -11.40 9.68 17.93
C LEU A 126 -9.88 9.66 17.69
N ARG A 127 -9.13 10.04 18.73
CA ARG A 127 -7.67 9.90 18.76
C ARG A 127 -7.26 8.95 19.89
N ARG A 128 -6.36 8.03 19.60
CA ARG A 128 -5.80 7.06 20.54
C ARG A 128 -4.37 7.38 20.87
#